data_5813ae08a53a1a18060212af7a089ccb
#
_entry.id   5813ae08a53a1a18060212af7a089ccb
#
_cell.length_a   1.000
_cell.length_b   1.000
_cell.length_c   1.000
_cell.angle_alpha   90.00
_cell.angle_beta   90.00
_cell.angle_gamma   90.00
#
_symmetry.space_group_name_H-M   'P 1'
#
loop_
_entity.id
_entity.type
_entity.pdbx_description
1 polymer ?
#
loop_
_entity_poly.entity_id
_entity_poly.type
_entity_poly.pdbx_seq_one_letter_code
_entity_poly.pdbx_strand_id
1 'polypeptide(L)'
;MLQGKTVLLGVTGGIAAYKAAALASALVKQHCQVEVVMTEHATKFVTPLTFEQLTGRRTMVDTFDRNFSHQVEHIALADRTDLVIV
;
A
#
# COMPACT_ATOMS: atom_id res chain seq x y z
N MET A 1 16.34 6.21 9.95
CA MET A 1 15.83 7.26 9.09
C MET A 1 14.34 7.17 8.84
N LEU A 2 13.81 6.01 8.45
CA LEU A 2 12.37 5.86 8.24
C LEU A 2 11.64 5.26 9.42
N GLN A 3 12.34 4.96 10.50
CA GLN A 3 11.73 4.36 11.68
C GLN A 3 10.59 5.21 12.23
N GLY A 4 9.46 4.58 12.50
CA GLY A 4 8.29 5.26 13.02
C GLY A 4 7.50 6.07 12.00
N LYS A 5 7.98 6.15 10.75
CA LYS A 5 7.26 6.85 9.70
C LYS A 5 6.12 6.00 9.15
N THR A 6 5.07 6.66 8.72
CA THR A 6 3.92 5.99 8.10
C THR A 6 4.03 6.13 6.59
N VAL A 7 4.04 5.01 5.90
CA VAL A 7 4.15 4.94 4.44
C VAL A 7 2.88 4.34 3.87
N LEU A 8 2.29 5.00 2.88
CA LEU A 8 1.13 4.49 2.17
C LEU A 8 1.58 4.04 0.78
N LEU A 9 1.36 2.76 0.48
CA LEU A 9 1.65 2.18 -0.82
C LEU A 9 0.36 2.05 -1.61
N GLY A 10 0.32 2.65 -2.80
CA GLY A 10 -0.76 2.45 -3.74
C GLY A 10 -0.33 1.45 -4.80
N VAL A 11 -1.06 0.35 -4.93
CA VAL A 11 -0.72 -0.74 -5.84
C VAL A 11 -1.76 -0.81 -6.95
N THR A 12 -1.33 -0.53 -8.18
CA THR A 12 -2.25 -0.38 -9.31
C THR A 12 -2.31 -1.58 -10.26
N GLY A 13 -1.47 -2.58 -10.04
CA GLY A 13 -1.56 -3.82 -10.82
C GLY A 13 -0.34 -4.12 -11.66
N GLY A 14 -0.43 -5.19 -12.45
CA GLY A 14 0.65 -5.64 -13.29
C GLY A 14 1.83 -6.20 -12.50
N ILE A 15 2.98 -6.26 -13.16
CA ILE A 15 4.21 -6.77 -12.56
C ILE A 15 4.62 -5.92 -11.36
N ALA A 16 4.25 -4.65 -11.37
CA ALA A 16 4.55 -3.72 -10.28
C ALA A 16 4.00 -4.19 -8.94
N ALA A 17 2.93 -5.00 -8.93
CA ALA A 17 2.37 -5.52 -7.70
C ALA A 17 3.38 -6.39 -6.93
N TYR A 18 4.18 -7.17 -7.64
CA TYR A 18 5.22 -7.99 -7.02
C TYR A 18 6.32 -7.13 -6.41
N LYS A 19 6.70 -6.07 -7.12
CA LYS A 19 7.71 -5.12 -6.62
C LYS A 19 7.19 -4.40 -5.39
N ALA A 20 5.90 -4.08 -5.36
CA ALA A 20 5.29 -3.43 -4.20
C ALA A 20 5.33 -4.35 -2.98
N ALA A 21 5.13 -5.65 -3.16
CA ALA A 21 5.22 -6.60 -2.05
C ALA A 21 6.64 -6.62 -1.48
N ALA A 22 7.65 -6.66 -2.34
CA ALA A 22 9.06 -6.61 -1.90
C ALA A 22 9.36 -5.31 -1.18
N LEU A 23 8.85 -4.20 -1.68
CA LEU A 23 9.04 -2.89 -1.05
C LEU A 23 8.35 -2.82 0.31
N ALA A 24 7.12 -3.34 0.41
CA ALA A 24 6.42 -3.37 1.68
C ALA A 24 7.21 -4.14 2.74
N SER A 25 7.75 -5.30 2.36
CA SER A 25 8.57 -6.11 3.24
C SER A 25 9.82 -5.34 3.70
N ALA A 26 10.49 -4.67 2.78
CA ALA A 26 11.68 -3.89 3.09
C ALA A 26 11.37 -2.74 4.05
N LEU A 27 10.26 -2.04 3.83
CA LEU A 27 9.86 -0.93 4.70
C LEU A 27 9.49 -1.41 6.11
N VAL A 28 8.82 -2.55 6.22
CA VAL A 28 8.50 -3.12 7.51
C VAL A 28 9.79 -3.47 8.28
N LYS A 29 10.80 -3.97 7.59
CA LYS A 29 12.09 -4.27 8.20
C LYS A 29 12.80 -3.00 8.69
N GLN A 30 12.47 -1.85 8.11
CA GLN A 30 12.98 -0.55 8.56
C GLN A 30 12.12 0.05 9.68
N HIS A 31 11.20 -0.72 10.22
CA HIS A 31 10.31 -0.31 11.31
C HIS A 31 9.36 0.83 10.92
N CYS A 32 9.00 0.88 9.65
CA CYS A 32 7.94 1.78 9.18
C CYS A 32 6.57 1.19 9.46
N GLN A 33 5.59 2.06 9.61
CA GLN A 33 4.20 1.65 9.58
C GLN A 33 3.75 1.70 8.12
N VAL A 34 3.43 0.55 7.54
CA VAL A 34 3.11 0.46 6.12
C VAL A 34 1.62 0.15 5.96
N GLU A 35 0.94 1.03 5.24
CA GLU A 35 -0.44 0.83 4.86
C GLU A 35 -0.51 0.63 3.36
N VAL A 36 -1.39 -0.25 2.90
CA VAL A 36 -1.50 -0.59 1.48
C VAL A 36 -2.93 -0.38 1.02
N VAL A 37 -3.08 0.29 -0.12
CA VAL A 37 -4.34 0.37 -0.83
C VAL A 37 -4.12 -0.18 -2.24
N MET A 38 -4.97 -1.10 -2.68
CA MET A 38 -4.86 -1.78 -3.96
C MET A 38 -6.03 -1.43 -4.85
N THR A 39 -5.78 -1.34 -6.15
CA THR A 39 -6.88 -1.38 -7.10
C THR A 39 -7.41 -2.81 -7.17
N GLU A 40 -8.66 -2.96 -7.60
CA GLU A 40 -9.24 -4.28 -7.81
C GLU A 40 -8.42 -5.10 -8.80
N HIS A 41 -7.93 -4.45 -9.86
CA HIS A 41 -7.09 -5.09 -10.87
C HIS A 41 -5.81 -5.66 -10.26
N ALA A 42 -5.19 -4.93 -9.34
CA ALA A 42 -3.95 -5.37 -8.68
C ALA A 42 -4.15 -6.67 -7.91
N THR A 43 -5.35 -6.91 -7.38
CA THR A 43 -5.62 -8.13 -6.60
C THR A 43 -5.55 -9.40 -7.43
N LYS A 44 -5.54 -9.28 -8.75
CA LYS A 44 -5.38 -10.42 -9.65
C LYS A 44 -3.93 -10.90 -9.72
N PHE A 45 -2.99 -10.08 -9.29
CA PHE A 45 -1.56 -10.40 -9.35
C PHE A 45 -1.00 -10.76 -7.98
N VAL A 46 -1.37 -10.00 -6.96
CA VAL A 46 -0.97 -10.26 -5.57
C VAL A 46 -2.20 -10.05 -4.70
N THR A 47 -2.48 -10.99 -3.82
CA THR A 47 -3.68 -10.90 -2.99
C THR A 47 -3.53 -9.87 -1.87
N PRO A 48 -4.65 -9.26 -1.42
CA PRO A 48 -4.59 -8.39 -0.24
C PRO A 48 -4.02 -9.09 0.98
N LEU A 49 -4.27 -10.40 1.10
CA LEU A 49 -3.74 -11.19 2.22
C LEU A 49 -2.22 -11.15 2.26
N THR A 50 -1.56 -11.17 1.09
CA THR A 50 -0.10 -11.08 1.02
C THR A 50 0.39 -9.82 1.73
N PHE A 51 -0.21 -8.67 1.42
CA PHE A 51 0.17 -7.42 2.05
C PHE A 51 -0.19 -7.40 3.54
N GLU A 52 -1.33 -7.96 3.91
CA GLU A 52 -1.74 -8.02 5.31
C GLU A 52 -0.75 -8.84 6.13
N GLN A 53 -0.25 -9.94 5.58
CA GLN A 53 0.76 -10.75 6.25
C GLN A 53 2.09 -10.00 6.38
N LEU A 54 2.46 -9.22 5.37
CA LEU A 54 3.72 -8.48 5.39
C LEU A 54 3.68 -7.28 6.34
N THR A 55 2.57 -6.57 6.37
CA THR A 55 2.47 -5.31 7.12
C THR A 55 1.85 -5.45 8.50
N GLY A 56 1.13 -6.53 8.75
CA GLY A 56 0.37 -6.71 9.97
C GLY A 56 -0.86 -5.81 10.05
N ARG A 57 -1.23 -5.17 8.94
CA ARG A 57 -2.35 -4.24 8.86
C ARG A 57 -3.30 -4.66 7.74
N ARG A 58 -4.55 -4.20 7.85
CA ARG A 58 -5.56 -4.49 6.86
C ARG A 58 -5.24 -3.74 5.56
N THR A 59 -5.29 -4.48 4.43
CA THR A 59 -5.11 -3.89 3.11
C THR A 59 -6.46 -3.42 2.58
N MET A 60 -6.51 -2.18 2.09
CA MET A 60 -7.71 -1.62 1.49
C MET A 60 -7.73 -1.91 0.00
N VAL A 61 -8.91 -2.26 -0.52
CA VAL A 61 -9.10 -2.50 -1.94
C VAL A 61 -10.12 -1.49 -2.47
N ASP A 62 -9.71 -0.75 -3.51
CA ASP A 62 -10.59 0.20 -4.19
C ASP A 62 -11.17 -0.47 -5.43
N THR A 63 -12.50 -0.59 -5.47
CA THR A 63 -13.19 -1.19 -6.60
C THR A 63 -13.40 -0.21 -7.75
N PHE A 64 -13.16 1.08 -7.52
CA PHE A 64 -13.35 2.12 -8.52
C PHE A 64 -12.01 2.72 -8.93
N ASP A 65 -11.34 2.07 -9.89
CA ASP A 65 -10.01 2.48 -10.34
C ASP A 65 -9.92 3.94 -10.78
N ARG A 66 -11.02 4.51 -11.27
CA ARG A 66 -11.05 5.90 -11.73
C ARG A 66 -10.70 6.90 -10.65
N ASN A 67 -11.02 6.58 -9.41
CA ASN A 67 -10.83 7.48 -8.28
C ASN A 67 -9.66 7.05 -7.38
N PHE A 68 -8.79 6.20 -7.90
CA PHE A 68 -7.71 5.65 -7.09
C PHE A 68 -6.81 6.75 -6.53
N SER A 69 -6.43 7.73 -7.34
CA SER A 69 -5.58 8.84 -6.89
C SER A 69 -6.25 9.65 -5.79
N HIS A 70 -7.54 9.91 -5.91
CA HIS A 70 -8.30 10.61 -4.87
C HIS A 70 -8.36 9.79 -3.60
N GLN A 71 -8.55 8.48 -3.74
CA GLN A 71 -8.62 7.58 -2.60
C GLN A 71 -7.29 7.59 -1.85
N VAL A 72 -6.17 7.51 -2.58
CA VAL A 72 -4.84 7.55 -2.00
C VAL A 72 -4.62 8.86 -1.24
N GLU A 73 -4.96 9.99 -1.85
CA GLU A 73 -4.82 11.29 -1.20
C GLU A 73 -5.67 11.40 0.06
N HIS A 74 -6.91 10.92 -0.02
CA HIS A 74 -7.84 10.98 1.11
C HIS A 74 -7.32 10.16 2.28
N ILE A 75 -6.85 8.96 2.02
CA ILE A 75 -6.30 8.08 3.06
C ILE A 75 -5.03 8.69 3.64
N ALA A 76 -4.16 9.26 2.78
CA ALA A 76 -2.91 9.87 3.23
C ALA A 76 -3.18 11.01 4.20
N LEU A 77 -4.18 11.84 3.92
CA LEU A 77 -4.55 12.94 4.80
C LEU A 77 -5.17 12.44 6.11
N ALA A 78 -6.07 11.46 6.02
CA ALA A 78 -6.77 10.93 7.19
C ALA A 78 -5.81 10.27 8.18
N ASP A 79 -4.80 9.56 7.67
CA ASP A 79 -3.88 8.78 8.47
C ASP A 79 -2.57 9.49 8.77
N ARG A 80 -2.45 10.76 8.38
CA ARG A 80 -1.24 11.56 8.57
C ARG A 80 -0.01 10.85 8.03
N THR A 81 -0.12 10.35 6.81
CA THR A 81 0.95 9.61 6.14
C THR A 81 2.15 10.51 5.88
N ASP A 82 3.34 10.01 6.18
CA ASP A 82 4.59 10.73 5.94
C ASP A 82 5.06 10.63 4.50
N LEU A 83 4.78 9.50 3.84
CA LEU A 83 5.26 9.24 2.49
C LEU A 83 4.24 8.43 1.72
N VAL A 84 3.95 8.83 0.48
CA VAL A 84 3.05 8.11 -0.42
C VAL A 84 3.85 7.61 -1.60
N ILE A 85 3.74 6.31 -1.90
CA ILE A 85 4.38 5.68 -3.05
C ILE A 85 3.30 4.97 -3.86
N VAL A 86 3.21 5.29 -5.13
CA VAL A 86 2.20 4.70 -6.03
C VAL A 86 2.84 3.92 -7.15
#